data_5f36377f1a85f21d3505b0841f722dd0
#
_entry.id   5f36377f1a85f21d3505b0841f722dd0
#
_cell.length_a   1.000
_cell.length_b   1.000
_cell.length_c   1.000
_cell.angle_alpha   90.00
_cell.angle_beta   90.00
_cell.angle_gamma   90.00
#
_symmetry.space_group_name_H-M   'P 1'
#
loop_
_entity.id
_entity.type
_entity.pdbx_description
1 polymer ?
#
loop_
_entity_poly.entity_id
_entity_poly.type
_entity_poly.pdbx_seq_one_letter_code
_entity_poly.pdbx_strand_id
1 'polypeptide(L)'
;MLIPVLLFIVGLLFLIKGGDWFVDGASALARRFHLPELLIGATVVSIGTTLPEVMVSTMSALSGHGEIAYGNAIGSVICNAALIAAITIAVRPGRVDPKTLKTPVAFFFAAAAIYCIAAYVFGRFTRVMGIIMLATFVAYMAANVLQMKNTPAGEQEASEEEEMPLAKTLILLVLGAVLIAVGANLLVDNGTLIAQALGVPESVIALTFVALGTSLPELVTAITSLVKGHSDLSLGNIVGANVFNLVLVSGMSITLAPFTIPQSATLFGINSSLVLDLPVMLAVMLILTVPALVKGKMNRAQGIILLAIYAAFCAIQFTM
;
A
#
# COMPACT_ATOMS: atom_id res chain seq x y z
N MET A 1 -5.79 -23.89 21.67
CA MET A 1 -4.79 -23.89 20.57
C MET A 1 -5.34 -24.40 19.23
N LEU A 2 -6.19 -25.46 19.18
CA LEU A 2 -6.66 -26.02 17.90
C LEU A 2 -7.46 -25.00 17.06
N ILE A 3 -8.39 -24.25 17.68
CA ILE A 3 -9.23 -23.26 16.96
C ILE A 3 -8.38 -22.13 16.33
N PRO A 4 -7.46 -21.43 17.06
CA PRO A 4 -6.58 -20.46 16.43
C PRO A 4 -5.76 -21.01 15.27
N VAL A 5 -5.23 -22.24 15.37
CA VAL A 5 -4.47 -22.87 14.28
C VAL A 5 -5.35 -23.12 13.06
N LEU A 6 -6.57 -23.62 13.25
CA LEU A 6 -7.52 -23.84 12.13
C LEU A 6 -7.92 -22.52 11.48
N LEU A 7 -8.23 -21.49 12.27
CA LEU A 7 -8.60 -20.17 11.73
C LEU A 7 -7.42 -19.47 11.03
N PHE A 8 -6.20 -19.66 11.51
CA PHE A 8 -4.98 -19.19 10.82
C PHE A 8 -4.82 -19.84 9.46
N ILE A 9 -5.02 -21.18 9.36
CA ILE A 9 -4.98 -21.91 8.08
C ILE A 9 -6.09 -21.43 7.15
N VAL A 10 -7.32 -21.25 7.66
CA VAL A 10 -8.43 -20.70 6.86
C VAL A 10 -8.09 -19.30 6.35
N GLY A 11 -7.51 -18.45 7.20
CA GLY A 11 -7.03 -17.10 6.80
C GLY A 11 -6.03 -17.19 5.65
N LEU A 12 -5.05 -18.10 5.73
CA LEU A 12 -4.07 -18.30 4.66
C LEU A 12 -4.72 -18.76 3.35
N LEU A 13 -5.68 -19.70 3.41
CA LEU A 13 -6.41 -20.14 2.22
C LEU A 13 -7.24 -19.01 1.61
N PHE A 14 -7.85 -18.16 2.44
CA PHE A 14 -8.61 -16.99 1.97
C PHE A 14 -7.69 -15.96 1.30
N LEU A 15 -6.51 -15.70 1.86
CA LEU A 15 -5.52 -14.82 1.25
C LEU A 15 -5.09 -15.32 -0.13
N ILE A 16 -4.73 -16.61 -0.24
CA ILE A 16 -4.28 -17.20 -1.51
C ILE A 16 -5.41 -17.14 -2.54
N LYS A 17 -6.60 -17.62 -2.18
CA LYS A 17 -7.73 -17.68 -3.12
C LYS A 17 -8.30 -16.31 -3.46
N GLY A 18 -8.36 -15.43 -2.46
CA GLY A 18 -8.75 -14.04 -2.64
C GLY A 18 -7.81 -13.29 -3.57
N GLY A 19 -6.50 -13.46 -3.37
CA GLY A 19 -5.47 -12.90 -4.25
C GLY A 19 -5.61 -13.35 -5.70
N ASP A 20 -5.83 -14.66 -5.92
CA ASP A 20 -6.08 -15.23 -7.25
C ASP A 20 -7.27 -14.55 -7.94
N TRP A 21 -8.42 -14.52 -7.27
CA TRP A 21 -9.65 -13.94 -7.84
C TRP A 21 -9.53 -12.43 -8.06
N PHE A 22 -8.91 -11.73 -7.12
CA PHE A 22 -8.75 -10.29 -7.20
C PHE A 22 -7.87 -9.86 -8.38
N VAL A 23 -6.73 -10.54 -8.56
CA VAL A 23 -5.81 -10.28 -9.67
C VAL A 23 -6.45 -10.65 -11.01
N ASP A 24 -7.14 -11.80 -11.11
CA ASP A 24 -7.85 -12.20 -12.33
C ASP A 24 -8.94 -11.19 -12.70
N GLY A 25 -9.71 -10.72 -11.71
CA GLY A 25 -10.71 -9.68 -11.92
C GLY A 25 -10.11 -8.35 -12.38
N ALA A 26 -9.00 -7.93 -11.76
CA ALA A 26 -8.32 -6.68 -12.10
C ALA A 26 -7.71 -6.72 -13.51
N SER A 27 -7.03 -7.82 -13.87
CA SER A 27 -6.46 -8.02 -15.20
C SER A 27 -7.53 -8.14 -16.28
N ALA A 28 -8.65 -8.83 -15.99
CA ALA A 28 -9.79 -8.91 -16.90
C ALA A 28 -10.44 -7.54 -17.12
N LEU A 29 -10.50 -6.70 -16.06
CA LEU A 29 -11.00 -5.32 -16.19
C LEU A 29 -10.09 -4.46 -17.07
N ALA A 30 -8.77 -4.57 -16.87
CA ALA A 30 -7.79 -3.86 -17.68
C ALA A 30 -7.92 -4.25 -19.17
N ARG A 31 -7.96 -5.54 -19.46
CA ARG A 31 -8.14 -6.05 -20.85
C ARG A 31 -9.43 -5.58 -21.48
N ARG A 32 -10.56 -5.72 -20.76
CA ARG A 32 -11.89 -5.35 -21.29
C ARG A 32 -12.00 -3.89 -21.67
N PHE A 33 -11.39 -2.98 -20.92
CA PHE A 33 -11.40 -1.55 -21.20
C PHE A 33 -10.18 -1.07 -21.98
N HIS A 34 -9.30 -1.99 -22.41
CA HIS A 34 -8.05 -1.69 -23.12
C HIS A 34 -7.18 -0.68 -22.36
N LEU A 35 -7.13 -0.83 -21.03
CA LEU A 35 -6.41 0.06 -20.14
C LEU A 35 -5.08 -0.56 -19.68
N PRO A 36 -4.04 0.26 -19.49
CA PRO A 36 -2.78 -0.21 -18.88
C PRO A 36 -3.03 -0.82 -17.51
N GLU A 37 -2.50 -2.01 -17.25
CA GLU A 37 -2.61 -2.69 -15.95
C GLU A 37 -2.09 -1.83 -14.79
N LEU A 38 -1.05 -1.04 -15.02
CA LEU A 38 -0.51 -0.11 -14.02
C LEU A 38 -1.57 0.89 -13.53
N LEU A 39 -2.40 1.43 -14.43
CA LEU A 39 -3.45 2.38 -14.05
C LEU A 39 -4.59 1.70 -13.29
N ILE A 40 -4.97 0.47 -13.65
CA ILE A 40 -5.95 -0.31 -12.89
C ILE A 40 -5.38 -0.66 -11.51
N GLY A 41 -4.10 -1.04 -11.44
CA GLY A 41 -3.39 -1.23 -10.18
C GLY A 41 -3.43 0.01 -9.30
N ALA A 42 -3.06 1.17 -9.87
CA ALA A 42 -2.98 2.45 -9.16
C ALA A 42 -4.34 3.07 -8.78
N THR A 43 -5.45 2.46 -9.17
CA THR A 43 -6.82 2.94 -8.87
C THR A 43 -7.68 1.85 -8.25
N VAL A 44 -8.24 0.96 -9.06
CA VAL A 44 -9.22 -0.05 -8.63
C VAL A 44 -8.64 -1.01 -7.61
N VAL A 45 -7.43 -1.53 -7.88
CA VAL A 45 -6.78 -2.48 -6.97
C VAL A 45 -6.37 -1.79 -5.67
N SER A 46 -5.79 -0.59 -5.76
CA SER A 46 -5.41 0.18 -4.57
C SER A 46 -6.59 0.56 -3.70
N ILE A 47 -7.78 0.87 -4.27
CA ILE A 47 -8.99 1.08 -3.46
C ILE A 47 -9.29 -0.16 -2.64
N GLY A 48 -9.30 -1.34 -3.28
CA GLY A 48 -9.66 -2.60 -2.61
C GLY A 48 -8.70 -3.00 -1.51
N THR A 49 -7.39 -2.80 -1.71
CA THR A 49 -6.37 -3.21 -0.74
C THR A 49 -6.19 -2.21 0.39
N THR A 50 -6.40 -0.89 0.16
CA THR A 50 -6.17 0.17 1.15
C THR A 50 -7.40 0.44 2.05
N LEU A 51 -8.56 -0.20 1.82
CA LEU A 51 -9.73 -0.04 2.68
C LEU A 51 -9.46 -0.39 4.16
N PRO A 52 -8.74 -1.46 4.52
CA PRO A 52 -8.40 -1.75 5.90
C PRO A 52 -7.63 -0.61 6.57
N GLU A 53 -6.66 -0.02 5.87
CA GLU A 53 -5.89 1.13 6.37
C GLU A 53 -6.78 2.34 6.65
N VAL A 54 -7.73 2.63 5.75
CA VAL A 54 -8.70 3.72 5.94
C VAL A 54 -9.50 3.48 7.20
N MET A 55 -10.01 2.26 7.41
CA MET A 55 -10.82 1.91 8.57
C MET A 55 -10.01 2.00 9.87
N VAL A 56 -8.84 1.35 9.91
CA VAL A 56 -7.96 1.33 11.10
C VAL A 56 -7.53 2.74 11.48
N SER A 57 -7.00 3.52 10.53
CA SER A 57 -6.52 4.88 10.82
C SER A 57 -7.65 5.83 11.23
N THR A 58 -8.81 5.76 10.55
CA THR A 58 -9.95 6.62 10.87
C THR A 58 -10.51 6.30 12.26
N MET A 59 -10.69 5.03 12.59
CA MET A 59 -11.21 4.62 13.89
C MET A 59 -10.22 4.94 15.02
N SER A 60 -8.93 4.73 14.79
CA SER A 60 -7.89 5.09 15.76
C SER A 60 -7.88 6.59 16.03
N ALA A 61 -7.94 7.43 14.99
CA ALA A 61 -7.99 8.88 15.15
C ALA A 61 -9.25 9.34 15.92
N LEU A 62 -10.43 8.79 15.58
CA LEU A 62 -11.70 9.09 16.25
C LEU A 62 -11.67 8.66 17.73
N SER A 63 -10.91 7.61 18.06
CA SER A 63 -10.71 7.14 19.44
C SER A 63 -9.63 7.93 20.20
N GLY A 64 -9.08 9.00 19.60
CA GLY A 64 -8.05 9.83 20.23
C GLY A 64 -6.61 9.32 20.04
N HIS A 65 -6.41 8.26 19.25
CA HIS A 65 -5.10 7.65 18.97
C HIS A 65 -4.54 8.11 17.61
N GLY A 66 -4.34 9.42 17.46
CA GLY A 66 -3.79 10.02 16.23
C GLY A 66 -2.40 9.49 15.85
N GLU A 67 -1.59 9.09 16.83
CA GLU A 67 -0.28 8.48 16.60
C GLU A 67 -0.38 7.14 15.86
N ILE A 68 -1.41 6.33 16.15
CA ILE A 68 -1.67 5.08 15.44
C ILE A 68 -2.08 5.37 14.00
N ALA A 69 -2.95 6.38 13.78
CA ALA A 69 -3.35 6.77 12.44
C ALA A 69 -2.17 7.27 11.59
N TYR A 70 -1.28 8.07 12.18
CA TYR A 70 -0.03 8.50 11.56
C TYR A 70 0.87 7.32 11.23
N GLY A 71 1.15 6.48 12.24
CA GLY A 71 2.04 5.33 12.10
C GLY A 71 1.57 4.34 11.05
N ASN A 72 0.25 4.06 11.00
CA ASN A 72 -0.34 3.21 9.98
C ASN A 72 -0.14 3.79 8.57
N ALA A 73 -0.46 5.07 8.34
CA ALA A 73 -0.33 5.67 7.02
C ALA A 73 1.13 5.74 6.52
N ILE A 74 2.06 6.24 7.35
CA ILE A 74 3.47 6.40 6.97
C ILE A 74 4.17 5.03 6.95
N GLY A 75 3.89 4.17 7.93
CA GLY A 75 4.43 2.81 8.00
C GLY A 75 4.02 1.97 6.79
N SER A 76 2.76 2.05 6.35
CA SER A 76 2.29 1.36 5.14
C SER A 76 3.00 1.86 3.88
N VAL A 77 3.25 3.16 3.72
CA VAL A 77 4.04 3.67 2.58
C VAL A 77 5.45 3.08 2.58
N ILE A 78 6.12 3.06 3.73
CA ILE A 78 7.47 2.51 3.87
C ILE A 78 7.46 0.99 3.61
N CYS A 79 6.51 0.26 4.20
CA CYS A 79 6.34 -1.18 4.00
C CYS A 79 6.08 -1.52 2.54
N ASN A 80 5.12 -0.85 1.91
CA ASN A 80 4.76 -1.06 0.51
C ASN A 80 5.95 -0.82 -0.43
N ALA A 81 6.70 0.27 -0.24
CA ALA A 81 7.83 0.61 -1.10
C ALA A 81 9.09 -0.23 -0.80
N ALA A 82 9.45 -0.37 0.48
CA ALA A 82 10.74 -0.92 0.88
C ALA A 82 10.72 -2.41 1.24
N LEU A 83 9.54 -3.00 1.45
CA LEU A 83 9.39 -4.44 1.63
C LEU A 83 8.67 -5.06 0.41
N ILE A 84 7.43 -4.65 0.14
CA ILE A 84 6.58 -5.34 -0.85
C ILE A 84 7.09 -5.12 -2.27
N ALA A 85 7.24 -3.86 -2.73
CA ALA A 85 7.82 -3.57 -4.03
C ALA A 85 9.26 -4.09 -4.14
N ALA A 86 10.02 -3.98 -3.07
CA ALA A 86 11.41 -4.40 -3.03
C ALA A 86 11.55 -5.92 -3.26
N ILE A 87 10.70 -6.75 -2.64
CA ILE A 87 10.66 -8.21 -2.89
C ILE A 87 10.32 -8.47 -4.35
N THR A 88 9.26 -7.85 -4.89
CA THR A 88 8.84 -8.08 -6.28
C THR A 88 9.93 -7.72 -7.27
N ILE A 89 10.62 -6.58 -7.08
CA ILE A 89 11.72 -6.11 -7.95
C ILE A 89 12.98 -6.97 -7.80
N ALA A 90 13.30 -7.41 -6.57
CA ALA A 90 14.46 -8.28 -6.34
C ALA A 90 14.29 -9.66 -6.98
N VAL A 91 13.07 -10.22 -6.96
CA VAL A 91 12.74 -11.51 -7.55
C VAL A 91 12.63 -11.39 -9.07
N ARG A 92 11.80 -10.45 -9.56
CA ARG A 92 11.51 -10.28 -10.99
C ARG A 92 11.64 -8.80 -11.38
N PRO A 93 12.87 -8.33 -11.68
CA PRO A 93 13.06 -6.99 -12.22
C PRO A 93 12.35 -6.86 -13.57
N GLY A 94 11.78 -5.69 -13.83
CA GLY A 94 10.92 -5.49 -15.00
C GLY A 94 11.14 -4.15 -15.68
N ARG A 95 10.47 -3.99 -16.83
CA ARG A 95 10.32 -2.70 -17.52
C ARG A 95 9.01 -2.07 -17.08
N VAL A 96 8.98 -0.76 -17.04
CA VAL A 96 7.82 0.05 -16.68
C VAL A 96 7.66 1.16 -17.71
N ASP A 97 6.45 1.43 -18.15
CA ASP A 97 6.21 2.61 -18.98
C ASP A 97 6.24 3.88 -18.11
N PRO A 98 7.26 4.77 -18.31
CA PRO A 98 7.34 6.00 -17.52
C PRO A 98 6.13 6.92 -17.68
N LYS A 99 5.40 6.84 -18.80
CA LYS A 99 4.25 7.71 -19.06
C LYS A 99 3.08 7.38 -18.13
N THR A 100 2.82 6.08 -17.90
CA THR A 100 1.76 5.63 -17.00
C THR A 100 2.12 5.86 -15.53
N LEU A 101 3.40 5.72 -15.16
CA LEU A 101 3.89 5.89 -13.79
C LEU A 101 3.98 7.37 -13.36
N LYS A 102 4.14 8.31 -14.30
CA LYS A 102 4.38 9.73 -14.00
C LYS A 102 3.28 10.35 -13.16
N THR A 103 2.02 10.09 -13.46
CA THR A 103 0.87 10.67 -12.75
C THR A 103 0.81 10.21 -11.29
N PRO A 104 0.80 8.90 -10.97
CA PRO A 104 0.83 8.44 -9.58
C PRO A 104 2.01 8.99 -8.77
N VAL A 105 3.21 9.00 -9.37
CA VAL A 105 4.41 9.50 -8.69
C VAL A 105 4.35 11.00 -8.43
N ALA A 106 3.87 11.81 -9.38
CA ALA A 106 3.70 13.25 -9.19
C ALA A 106 2.71 13.55 -8.04
N PHE A 107 1.59 12.83 -7.98
CA PHE A 107 0.62 12.98 -6.91
C PHE A 107 1.16 12.50 -5.55
N PHE A 108 1.96 11.43 -5.53
CA PHE A 108 2.63 11.01 -4.30
C PHE A 108 3.49 12.12 -3.72
N PHE A 109 4.41 12.69 -4.53
CA PHE A 109 5.30 13.73 -4.02
C PHE A 109 4.59 15.05 -3.71
N ALA A 110 3.52 15.39 -4.41
CA ALA A 110 2.66 16.51 -4.06
C ALA A 110 1.99 16.29 -2.69
N ALA A 111 1.42 15.12 -2.44
CA ALA A 111 0.84 14.75 -1.17
C ALA A 111 1.88 14.70 -0.05
N ALA A 112 3.05 14.11 -0.31
CA ALA A 112 4.16 14.07 0.62
C ALA A 112 4.67 15.47 0.99
N ALA A 113 4.70 16.41 0.04
CA ALA A 113 5.05 17.81 0.33
C ALA A 113 4.03 18.47 1.29
N ILE A 114 2.72 18.27 1.06
CA ILE A 114 1.67 18.75 1.97
C ILE A 114 1.86 18.15 3.36
N TYR A 115 2.12 16.85 3.42
CA TYR A 115 2.32 16.12 4.67
C TYR A 115 3.56 16.63 5.44
N CYS A 116 4.68 16.81 4.73
CA CYS A 116 5.91 17.37 5.31
C CYS A 116 5.73 18.80 5.79
N ILE A 117 5.02 19.66 5.06
CA ILE A 117 4.71 21.02 5.51
C ILE A 117 3.89 20.96 6.80
N ALA A 118 2.87 20.09 6.89
CA ALA A 118 2.11 19.89 8.10
C ALA A 118 2.99 19.50 9.29
N ALA A 119 3.90 18.56 9.09
CA ALA A 119 4.76 18.01 10.13
C ALA A 119 5.87 18.99 10.55
N TYR A 120 6.66 19.49 9.59
CA TYR A 120 7.86 20.29 9.91
C TYR A 120 7.55 21.76 10.24
N VAL A 121 6.52 22.34 9.63
CA VAL A 121 6.21 23.77 9.82
C VAL A 121 5.18 23.96 10.93
N PHE A 122 4.13 23.14 10.94
CA PHE A 122 3.01 23.33 11.87
C PHE A 122 3.04 22.37 13.06
N GLY A 123 3.78 21.28 13.00
CA GLY A 123 3.84 20.24 14.05
C GLY A 123 2.50 19.56 14.33
N ARG A 124 1.50 19.80 13.50
CA ARG A 124 0.13 19.29 13.67
C ARG A 124 -0.58 19.11 12.33
N PHE A 125 -1.50 18.18 12.31
CA PHE A 125 -2.38 17.91 11.19
C PHE A 125 -3.77 18.51 11.48
N THR A 126 -4.13 19.54 10.72
CA THR A 126 -5.39 20.28 10.91
C THR A 126 -6.47 19.75 9.98
N ARG A 127 -7.75 19.97 10.33
CA ARG A 127 -8.89 19.58 9.47
C ARG A 127 -8.80 20.16 8.06
N VAL A 128 -8.30 21.39 7.92
CA VAL A 128 -8.09 22.01 6.61
C VAL A 128 -7.10 21.21 5.76
N MET A 129 -6.01 20.73 6.36
CA MET A 129 -5.04 19.87 5.67
C MET A 129 -5.65 18.53 5.28
N GLY A 130 -6.45 17.91 6.16
CA GLY A 130 -7.18 16.69 5.83
C GLY A 130 -8.10 16.89 4.60
N ILE A 131 -8.83 18.00 4.55
CA ILE A 131 -9.70 18.34 3.41
C ILE A 131 -8.86 18.56 2.13
N ILE A 132 -7.71 19.24 2.22
CA ILE A 132 -6.80 19.40 1.08
C ILE A 132 -6.30 18.04 0.58
N MET A 133 -5.96 17.11 1.48
CA MET A 133 -5.56 15.76 1.10
C MET A 133 -6.69 15.00 0.41
N LEU A 134 -7.93 15.07 0.91
CA LEU A 134 -9.09 14.47 0.26
C LEU A 134 -9.38 15.10 -1.11
N ALA A 135 -9.22 16.42 -1.23
CA ALA A 135 -9.31 17.08 -2.53
C ALA A 135 -8.21 16.60 -3.51
N THR A 136 -7.00 16.39 -2.99
CA THR A 136 -5.88 15.81 -3.75
C THR A 136 -6.20 14.37 -4.19
N PHE A 137 -6.86 13.58 -3.34
CA PHE A 137 -7.35 12.24 -3.71
C PHE A 137 -8.33 12.31 -4.88
N VAL A 138 -9.33 13.20 -4.82
CA VAL A 138 -10.31 13.38 -5.92
C VAL A 138 -9.60 13.82 -7.20
N ALA A 139 -8.65 14.76 -7.11
CA ALA A 139 -7.85 15.20 -8.25
C ALA A 139 -6.99 14.07 -8.82
N TYR A 140 -6.39 13.22 -7.96
CA TYR A 140 -5.64 12.03 -8.39
C TYR A 140 -6.53 11.06 -9.16
N MET A 141 -7.71 10.74 -8.65
CA MET A 141 -8.66 9.85 -9.32
C MET A 141 -9.10 10.42 -10.67
N ALA A 142 -9.43 11.72 -10.71
CA ALA A 142 -9.79 12.40 -11.97
C ALA A 142 -8.63 12.37 -12.98
N ALA A 143 -7.38 12.63 -12.54
CA ALA A 143 -6.21 12.60 -13.41
C ALA A 143 -5.98 11.20 -14.00
N ASN A 144 -6.12 10.12 -13.21
CA ASN A 144 -6.00 8.75 -13.71
C ASN A 144 -7.11 8.41 -14.72
N VAL A 145 -8.37 8.81 -14.46
CA VAL A 145 -9.48 8.61 -15.40
C VAL A 145 -9.23 9.36 -16.72
N LEU A 146 -8.73 10.59 -16.66
CA LEU A 146 -8.37 11.35 -17.84
C LEU A 146 -7.20 10.71 -18.60
N GLN A 147 -6.19 10.22 -17.88
CA GLN A 147 -5.08 9.50 -18.48
C GLN A 147 -5.55 8.21 -19.17
N MET A 148 -6.44 7.44 -18.55
CA MET A 148 -7.05 6.25 -19.14
C MET A 148 -7.76 6.58 -20.47
N LYS A 149 -8.54 7.67 -20.52
CA LYS A 149 -9.23 8.10 -21.74
C LYS A 149 -8.29 8.54 -22.87
N ASN A 150 -7.14 9.11 -22.51
CA ASN A 150 -6.18 9.66 -23.47
C ASN A 150 -5.07 8.66 -23.87
N THR A 151 -5.00 7.50 -23.21
CA THR A 151 -4.07 6.45 -23.60
C THR A 151 -4.69 5.70 -24.78
N PRO A 152 -4.03 5.67 -25.95
CA PRO A 152 -4.51 4.86 -27.08
C PRO A 152 -4.69 3.42 -26.58
N ALA A 153 -5.78 2.79 -27.00
CA ALA A 153 -5.95 1.36 -26.79
C ALA A 153 -4.68 0.69 -27.32
N GLY A 154 -3.81 0.25 -26.41
CA GLY A 154 -2.56 -0.39 -26.80
C GLY A 154 -2.89 -1.59 -27.69
N GLU A 155 -2.06 -1.85 -28.69
CA GLU A 155 -1.95 -3.17 -29.30
C GLU A 155 -1.48 -4.16 -28.21
N GLN A 156 -2.33 -4.41 -27.22
CA GLN A 156 -2.26 -5.67 -26.53
C GLN A 156 -2.63 -6.68 -27.60
N GLU A 157 -1.65 -7.49 -27.98
CA GLU A 157 -1.90 -8.65 -28.83
C GLU A 157 -3.23 -9.23 -28.38
N ALA A 158 -4.20 -9.23 -29.28
CA ALA A 158 -5.50 -9.83 -29.04
C ALA A 158 -5.24 -11.29 -28.69
N SER A 159 -5.02 -11.57 -27.41
CA SER A 159 -5.04 -12.92 -26.92
C SER A 159 -6.43 -13.42 -27.24
N GLU A 160 -6.53 -14.50 -27.99
CA GLU A 160 -7.79 -15.19 -28.35
C GLU A 160 -8.52 -15.74 -27.10
N GLU A 161 -8.17 -15.26 -25.90
CA GLU A 161 -8.88 -15.59 -24.67
C GLU A 161 -10.24 -14.90 -24.69
N GLU A 162 -11.30 -15.71 -24.56
CA GLU A 162 -12.67 -15.23 -24.45
C GLU A 162 -12.80 -14.13 -23.39
N GLU A 163 -13.34 -12.97 -23.76
CA GLU A 163 -13.56 -11.86 -22.81
C GLU A 163 -14.45 -12.33 -21.66
N MET A 164 -13.91 -12.24 -20.44
CA MET A 164 -14.68 -12.57 -19.25
C MET A 164 -15.89 -11.64 -19.12
N PRO A 165 -17.11 -12.15 -18.88
CA PRO A 165 -18.29 -11.31 -18.67
C PRO A 165 -18.07 -10.29 -17.55
N LEU A 166 -18.49 -9.03 -17.76
CA LEU A 166 -18.28 -7.94 -16.76
C LEU A 166 -18.82 -8.29 -15.38
N ALA A 167 -19.96 -8.93 -15.29
CA ALA A 167 -20.52 -9.39 -14.01
C ALA A 167 -19.58 -10.35 -13.28
N LYS A 168 -18.99 -11.31 -13.99
CA LYS A 168 -18.00 -12.24 -13.40
C LYS A 168 -16.72 -11.51 -12.98
N THR A 169 -16.23 -10.58 -13.81
CA THR A 169 -15.09 -9.73 -13.48
C THR A 169 -15.30 -8.96 -12.18
N LEU A 170 -16.46 -8.29 -12.03
CA LEU A 170 -16.78 -7.52 -10.82
C LEU A 170 -16.99 -8.45 -9.59
N ILE A 171 -17.60 -9.61 -9.78
CA ILE A 171 -17.74 -10.61 -8.71
C ILE A 171 -16.37 -11.06 -8.21
N LEU A 172 -15.44 -11.38 -9.12
CA LEU A 172 -14.10 -11.81 -8.75
C LEU A 172 -13.33 -10.69 -8.01
N LEU A 173 -13.45 -9.44 -8.46
CA LEU A 173 -12.86 -8.29 -7.77
C LEU A 173 -13.41 -8.13 -6.34
N VAL A 174 -14.74 -8.09 -6.19
CA VAL A 174 -15.36 -7.86 -4.89
C VAL A 174 -15.13 -9.04 -3.93
N LEU A 175 -15.37 -10.26 -4.38
CA LEU A 175 -15.17 -11.44 -3.55
C LEU A 175 -13.69 -11.65 -3.24
N GLY A 176 -12.79 -11.39 -4.21
CA GLY A 176 -11.34 -11.43 -3.99
C GLY A 176 -10.92 -10.45 -2.91
N ALA A 177 -11.34 -9.18 -3.00
CA ALA A 177 -11.04 -8.17 -1.99
C ALA A 177 -11.58 -8.55 -0.59
N VAL A 178 -12.82 -9.04 -0.51
CA VAL A 178 -13.44 -9.49 0.76
C VAL A 178 -12.64 -10.66 1.35
N LEU A 179 -12.29 -11.67 0.54
CA LEU A 179 -11.52 -12.81 1.01
C LEU A 179 -10.13 -12.40 1.50
N ILE A 180 -9.46 -11.47 0.80
CA ILE A 180 -8.15 -10.93 1.24
C ILE A 180 -8.30 -10.24 2.59
N ALA A 181 -9.28 -9.34 2.75
CA ALA A 181 -9.49 -8.60 3.99
C ALA A 181 -9.84 -9.53 5.17
N VAL A 182 -10.77 -10.46 4.98
CA VAL A 182 -11.14 -11.45 6.02
C VAL A 182 -9.96 -12.38 6.31
N GLY A 183 -9.26 -12.83 5.28
CA GLY A 183 -8.08 -13.69 5.42
C GLY A 183 -6.95 -13.04 6.19
N ALA A 184 -6.67 -11.74 5.92
CA ALA A 184 -5.68 -10.96 6.64
C ALA A 184 -6.03 -10.85 8.13
N ASN A 185 -7.27 -10.49 8.47
CA ASN A 185 -7.72 -10.41 9.86
C ASN A 185 -7.61 -11.76 10.58
N LEU A 186 -8.09 -12.85 9.96
CA LEU A 186 -7.98 -14.18 10.54
C LEU A 186 -6.52 -14.58 10.79
N LEU A 187 -5.62 -14.28 9.87
CA LEU A 187 -4.20 -14.59 9.99
C LEU A 187 -3.54 -13.80 11.12
N VAL A 188 -3.80 -12.50 11.21
CA VAL A 188 -3.23 -11.60 12.22
C VAL A 188 -3.75 -11.95 13.61
N ASP A 189 -5.06 -12.05 13.79
CA ASP A 189 -5.67 -12.29 15.11
C ASP A 189 -5.24 -13.66 15.66
N ASN A 190 -5.32 -14.69 14.83
CA ASN A 190 -5.01 -16.05 15.27
C ASN A 190 -3.48 -16.30 15.34
N GLY A 191 -2.70 -15.67 14.47
CA GLY A 191 -1.25 -15.66 14.55
C GLY A 191 -0.75 -15.03 15.85
N THR A 192 -1.38 -13.92 16.26
CA THR A 192 -1.14 -13.28 17.55
C THR A 192 -1.42 -14.23 18.72
N LEU A 193 -2.58 -14.89 18.73
CA LEU A 193 -2.95 -15.86 19.76
C LEU A 193 -1.97 -17.05 19.83
N ILE A 194 -1.53 -17.55 18.68
CA ILE A 194 -0.54 -18.63 18.59
C ILE A 194 0.81 -18.17 19.15
N ALA A 195 1.28 -16.97 18.75
CA ALA A 195 2.54 -16.42 19.20
C ALA A 195 2.56 -16.15 20.70
N GLN A 196 1.47 -15.61 21.27
CA GLN A 196 1.30 -15.43 22.72
C GLN A 196 1.38 -16.77 23.47
N ALA A 197 0.71 -17.80 22.96
CA ALA A 197 0.73 -19.12 23.58
C ALA A 197 2.12 -19.82 23.49
N LEU A 198 2.95 -19.43 22.53
CA LEU A 198 4.35 -19.87 22.41
C LEU A 198 5.32 -19.02 23.26
N GLY A 199 4.79 -18.03 24.00
CA GLY A 199 5.61 -17.17 24.88
C GLY A 199 6.37 -16.07 24.13
N VAL A 200 5.96 -15.71 22.90
CA VAL A 200 6.56 -14.59 22.18
C VAL A 200 6.16 -13.28 22.87
N PRO A 201 7.11 -12.36 23.14
CA PRO A 201 6.81 -11.08 23.78
C PRO A 201 5.78 -10.25 22.99
N GLU A 202 4.86 -9.57 23.69
CA GLU A 202 3.80 -8.76 23.06
C GLU A 202 4.36 -7.66 22.14
N SER A 203 5.50 -7.06 22.49
CA SER A 203 6.17 -6.07 21.65
C SER A 203 6.59 -6.64 20.30
N VAL A 204 7.10 -7.87 20.26
CA VAL A 204 7.47 -8.57 19.02
C VAL A 204 6.23 -8.90 18.20
N ILE A 205 5.15 -9.33 18.86
CA ILE A 205 3.87 -9.62 18.17
C ILE A 205 3.30 -8.35 17.54
N ALA A 206 3.26 -7.23 18.28
CA ALA A 206 2.75 -5.97 17.77
C ALA A 206 3.53 -5.48 16.55
N LEU A 207 4.86 -5.58 16.59
CA LEU A 207 5.74 -5.12 15.52
C LEU A 207 5.75 -6.03 14.27
N THR A 208 5.38 -7.29 14.41
CA THR A 208 5.37 -8.25 13.30
C THR A 208 3.97 -8.51 12.78
N PHE A 209 3.06 -9.03 13.58
CA PHE A 209 1.73 -9.45 13.14
C PHE A 209 0.77 -8.29 12.95
N VAL A 210 0.81 -7.27 13.81
CA VAL A 210 -0.12 -6.14 13.71
C VAL A 210 0.37 -5.12 12.69
N ALA A 211 1.65 -4.75 12.72
CA ALA A 211 2.20 -3.75 11.80
C ALA A 211 2.19 -4.21 10.33
N LEU A 212 2.41 -5.50 10.08
CA LEU A 212 2.29 -6.06 8.72
C LEU A 212 0.84 -6.39 8.33
N GLY A 213 -0.06 -6.48 9.31
CA GLY A 213 -1.42 -7.00 9.11
C GLY A 213 -2.23 -6.16 8.15
N THR A 214 -2.17 -4.84 8.25
CA THR A 214 -2.89 -3.94 7.35
C THR A 214 -2.34 -3.98 5.92
N SER A 215 -1.03 -4.21 5.75
CA SER A 215 -0.38 -4.30 4.43
C SER A 215 -0.37 -5.73 3.84
N LEU A 216 -1.00 -6.71 4.50
CA LEU A 216 -1.15 -8.07 3.93
C LEU A 216 -1.94 -8.10 2.62
N PRO A 217 -3.03 -7.33 2.44
CA PRO A 217 -3.73 -7.26 1.16
C PRO A 217 -2.82 -6.84 0.02
N GLU A 218 -2.00 -5.79 0.21
CA GLU A 218 -1.02 -5.32 -0.75
C GLU A 218 0.03 -6.37 -1.06
N LEU A 219 0.57 -7.03 -0.03
CA LEU A 219 1.58 -8.08 -0.18
C LEU A 219 1.05 -9.27 -0.99
N VAL A 220 -0.13 -9.76 -0.65
CA VAL A 220 -0.77 -10.88 -1.35
C VAL A 220 -1.05 -10.52 -2.80
N THR A 221 -1.63 -9.35 -3.04
CA THR A 221 -1.93 -8.86 -4.39
C THR A 221 -0.65 -8.69 -5.21
N ALA A 222 0.42 -8.13 -4.62
CA ALA A 222 1.70 -7.95 -5.29
C ALA A 222 2.35 -9.28 -5.66
N ILE A 223 2.39 -10.25 -4.74
CA ILE A 223 2.96 -11.59 -4.99
C ILE A 223 2.13 -12.33 -6.05
N THR A 224 0.81 -12.33 -5.92
CA THR A 224 -0.09 -13.01 -6.86
C THR A 224 0.05 -12.40 -8.27
N SER A 225 0.05 -11.07 -8.39
CA SER A 225 0.28 -10.38 -9.67
C SER A 225 1.62 -10.76 -10.28
N LEU A 226 2.69 -10.81 -9.46
CA LEU A 226 4.02 -11.20 -9.92
C LEU A 226 4.04 -12.65 -10.44
N VAL A 227 3.44 -13.58 -9.70
CA VAL A 227 3.38 -15.01 -10.06
C VAL A 227 2.60 -15.21 -11.36
N LYS A 228 1.48 -14.47 -11.53
CA LYS A 228 0.65 -14.50 -12.75
C LYS A 228 1.23 -13.71 -13.93
N GLY A 229 2.35 -13.01 -13.75
CA GLY A 229 3.01 -12.26 -14.82
C GLY A 229 2.53 -10.81 -15.00
N HIS A 230 1.64 -10.31 -14.13
CA HIS A 230 1.06 -8.97 -14.14
C HIS A 230 1.92 -7.98 -13.31
N SER A 231 3.20 -7.82 -13.66
CA SER A 231 4.14 -6.98 -12.90
C SER A 231 3.73 -5.51 -12.85
N ASP A 232 3.12 -4.99 -13.91
CA ASP A 232 2.65 -3.61 -14.00
C ASP A 232 1.44 -3.36 -13.07
N LEU A 233 0.55 -4.34 -12.95
CA LEU A 233 -0.56 -4.30 -11.99
C LEU A 233 -0.04 -4.24 -10.55
N SER A 234 0.97 -5.06 -10.21
CA SER A 234 1.63 -5.05 -8.90
C SER A 234 2.24 -3.69 -8.58
N LEU A 235 3.05 -3.13 -9.49
CA LEU A 235 3.68 -1.83 -9.29
C LEU A 235 2.64 -0.70 -9.20
N GLY A 236 1.63 -0.74 -10.06
CA GLY A 236 0.52 0.20 -10.03
C GLY A 236 -0.19 0.19 -8.68
N ASN A 237 -0.52 -1.00 -8.16
CA ASN A 237 -1.13 -1.14 -6.85
C ASN A 237 -0.24 -0.54 -5.74
N ILE A 238 1.04 -0.87 -5.70
CA ILE A 238 1.95 -0.38 -4.65
C ILE A 238 2.07 1.15 -4.67
N VAL A 239 2.30 1.75 -5.84
CA VAL A 239 2.41 3.21 -5.96
C VAL A 239 1.07 3.90 -5.68
N GLY A 240 -0.03 3.33 -6.15
CA GLY A 240 -1.38 3.83 -5.89
C GLY A 240 -1.75 3.76 -4.41
N ALA A 241 -1.50 2.63 -3.75
CA ALA A 241 -1.72 2.46 -2.31
C ALA A 241 -0.90 3.47 -1.50
N ASN A 242 0.33 3.79 -1.92
CA ASN A 242 1.15 4.81 -1.28
C ASN A 242 0.56 6.23 -1.42
N VAL A 243 0.02 6.57 -2.60
CA VAL A 243 -0.76 7.81 -2.75
C VAL A 243 -1.97 7.80 -1.82
N PHE A 244 -2.73 6.70 -1.80
CA PHE A 244 -3.93 6.59 -0.97
C PHE A 244 -3.65 6.69 0.52
N ASN A 245 -2.56 6.08 0.99
CA ASN A 245 -2.14 6.22 2.38
C ASN A 245 -1.92 7.68 2.79
N LEU A 246 -1.32 8.50 1.92
CA LEU A 246 -1.14 9.92 2.21
C LEU A 246 -2.44 10.73 2.05
N VAL A 247 -3.21 10.53 0.96
CA VAL A 247 -4.31 11.44 0.62
C VAL A 247 -5.68 10.96 1.11
N LEU A 248 -5.95 9.64 1.10
CA LEU A 248 -7.24 9.08 1.53
C LEU A 248 -7.20 8.67 3.00
N VAL A 249 -6.25 7.81 3.39
CA VAL A 249 -6.13 7.30 4.77
C VAL A 249 -5.87 8.45 5.74
N SER A 250 -4.81 9.24 5.49
CA SER A 250 -4.49 10.41 6.32
C SER A 250 -5.55 11.51 6.16
N GLY A 251 -6.05 11.74 4.94
CA GLY A 251 -7.09 12.74 4.67
C GLY A 251 -8.36 12.50 5.47
N MET A 252 -8.87 11.26 5.52
CA MET A 252 -10.04 10.87 6.32
C MET A 252 -9.77 11.03 7.81
N SER A 253 -8.68 10.45 8.31
CA SER A 253 -8.34 10.48 9.73
C SER A 253 -8.17 11.91 10.25
N ILE A 254 -7.40 12.74 9.54
CA ILE A 254 -7.13 14.13 9.91
C ILE A 254 -8.39 15.00 9.80
N THR A 255 -9.25 14.78 8.79
CA THR A 255 -10.48 15.56 8.63
C THR A 255 -11.45 15.30 9.75
N LEU A 256 -11.62 14.05 10.15
CA LEU A 256 -12.56 13.65 11.19
C LEU A 256 -12.03 13.97 12.60
N ALA A 257 -10.77 13.66 12.87
CA ALA A 257 -10.12 13.87 14.15
C ALA A 257 -8.69 14.44 13.95
N PRO A 258 -8.52 15.76 13.88
CA PRO A 258 -7.20 16.39 13.80
C PRO A 258 -6.31 16.00 14.97
N PHE A 259 -5.00 15.80 14.71
CA PHE A 259 -4.02 15.38 15.72
C PHE A 259 -2.65 16.06 15.51
N THR A 260 -1.80 16.01 16.52
CA THR A 260 -0.41 16.48 16.44
C THR A 260 0.49 15.39 15.89
N ILE A 261 1.66 15.78 15.39
CA ILE A 261 2.71 14.80 15.05
C ILE A 261 3.03 13.94 16.29
N PRO A 262 3.24 12.63 16.16
CA PRO A 262 3.62 11.78 17.29
C PRO A 262 4.81 12.34 18.07
N GLN A 263 4.74 12.30 19.41
CA GLN A 263 5.78 12.81 20.30
C GLN A 263 6.41 11.68 21.15
N SER A 264 5.93 10.46 20.98
CA SER A 264 6.25 9.31 21.83
C SER A 264 7.70 8.84 21.70
N ALA A 265 8.34 9.03 20.54
CA ALA A 265 9.69 8.55 20.29
C ALA A 265 10.62 9.67 19.80
N THR A 266 11.89 9.60 20.25
CA THR A 266 12.95 10.53 19.84
C THR A 266 14.19 9.76 19.40
N LEU A 267 14.85 10.28 18.36
CA LEU A 267 16.15 9.80 17.88
C LEU A 267 17.14 10.95 18.00
N PHE A 268 18.23 10.74 18.74
CA PHE A 268 19.22 11.80 19.07
C PHE A 268 18.62 13.07 19.71
N GLY A 269 17.54 12.90 20.51
CA GLY A 269 16.84 14.01 21.17
C GLY A 269 15.93 14.83 20.25
N ILE A 270 15.72 14.39 19.01
CA ILE A 270 14.80 15.01 18.06
C ILE A 270 13.64 14.04 17.80
N ASN A 271 12.45 14.59 17.52
CA ASN A 271 11.27 13.79 17.20
C ASN A 271 11.53 12.79 16.08
N SER A 272 11.31 11.47 16.33
CA SER A 272 11.60 10.41 15.38
C SER A 272 10.82 10.52 14.08
N SER A 273 9.59 11.01 14.13
CA SER A 273 8.79 11.19 12.90
C SER A 273 9.43 12.18 11.93
N LEU A 274 10.13 13.21 12.44
CA LEU A 274 10.80 14.23 11.61
C LEU A 274 12.15 13.75 11.07
N VAL A 275 12.93 12.98 11.85
CA VAL A 275 14.30 12.61 11.45
C VAL A 275 14.42 11.19 10.88
N LEU A 276 13.42 10.35 11.08
CA LEU A 276 13.43 8.96 10.61
C LEU A 276 12.25 8.67 9.67
N ASP A 277 10.99 8.76 10.16
CA ASP A 277 9.84 8.25 9.40
C ASP A 277 9.64 8.99 8.06
N LEU A 278 9.51 10.31 8.11
CA LEU A 278 9.29 11.11 6.89
C LEU A 278 10.50 11.09 5.93
N PRO A 279 11.76 11.22 6.38
CA PRO A 279 12.91 11.07 5.51
C PRO A 279 13.01 9.68 4.87
N VAL A 280 12.76 8.60 5.63
CA VAL A 280 12.78 7.24 5.09
C VAL A 280 11.66 7.06 4.08
N MET A 281 10.43 7.50 4.38
CA MET A 281 9.30 7.47 3.44
C MET A 281 9.66 8.13 2.10
N LEU A 282 10.24 9.34 2.13
CA LEU A 282 10.66 10.04 0.92
C LEU A 282 11.78 9.30 0.19
N ALA A 283 12.79 8.83 0.93
CA ALA A 283 13.95 8.13 0.35
C ALA A 283 13.55 6.84 -0.37
N VAL A 284 12.70 5.99 0.26
CA VAL A 284 12.27 4.73 -0.35
C VAL A 284 11.43 4.97 -1.59
N MET A 285 10.58 6.01 -1.60
CA MET A 285 9.81 6.37 -2.79
C MET A 285 10.67 6.94 -3.91
N LEU A 286 11.68 7.76 -3.60
CA LEU A 286 12.65 8.23 -4.59
C LEU A 286 13.43 7.07 -5.21
N ILE A 287 13.94 6.15 -4.37
CA ILE A 287 14.69 4.98 -4.85
C ILE A 287 13.79 4.07 -5.69
N LEU A 288 12.53 3.90 -5.30
CA LEU A 288 11.57 3.08 -6.06
C LEU A 288 11.24 3.70 -7.41
N THR A 289 10.94 5.00 -7.45
CA THR A 289 10.25 5.62 -8.60
C THR A 289 11.18 6.33 -9.58
N VAL A 290 12.26 6.97 -9.12
CA VAL A 290 13.14 7.76 -10.00
C VAL A 290 13.83 6.89 -11.07
N PRO A 291 14.43 5.72 -10.74
CA PRO A 291 15.01 4.87 -11.77
C PRO A 291 13.97 4.34 -12.77
N ALA A 292 12.75 4.04 -12.31
CA ALA A 292 11.66 3.61 -13.15
C ALA A 292 11.22 4.71 -14.14
N LEU A 293 11.11 5.96 -13.67
CA LEU A 293 10.76 7.12 -14.50
C LEU A 293 11.85 7.49 -15.51
N VAL A 294 13.14 7.44 -15.11
CA VAL A 294 14.26 7.89 -15.95
C VAL A 294 14.68 6.81 -16.94
N LYS A 295 14.75 5.55 -16.50
CA LYS A 295 15.30 4.44 -17.30
C LYS A 295 14.23 3.51 -17.86
N GLY A 296 12.97 3.68 -17.48
CA GLY A 296 11.88 2.77 -17.86
C GLY A 296 12.07 1.33 -17.38
N LYS A 297 12.89 1.13 -16.35
CA LYS A 297 13.20 -0.22 -15.81
C LYS A 297 13.59 -0.17 -14.35
N MET A 298 13.29 -1.25 -13.66
CA MET A 298 13.72 -1.53 -12.30
C MET A 298 14.74 -2.67 -12.31
N ASN A 299 15.66 -2.66 -11.38
CA ASN A 299 16.73 -3.65 -11.30
C ASN A 299 16.80 -4.31 -9.92
N ARG A 300 17.41 -5.50 -9.87
CA ARG A 300 17.51 -6.29 -8.65
C ARG A 300 18.26 -5.59 -7.51
N ALA A 301 19.31 -4.82 -7.83
CA ALA A 301 20.07 -4.08 -6.84
C ALA A 301 19.20 -3.03 -6.13
N GLN A 302 18.30 -2.37 -6.87
CA GLN A 302 17.32 -1.43 -6.31
C GLN A 302 16.41 -2.12 -5.28
N GLY A 303 15.88 -3.31 -5.59
CA GLY A 303 15.08 -4.08 -4.64
C GLY A 303 15.87 -4.47 -3.38
N ILE A 304 17.12 -4.91 -3.54
CA ILE A 304 18.00 -5.28 -2.40
C ILE A 304 18.30 -4.06 -1.52
N ILE A 305 18.56 -2.89 -2.12
CA ILE A 305 18.81 -1.65 -1.35
C ILE A 305 17.57 -1.26 -0.55
N LEU A 306 16.38 -1.32 -1.14
CA LEU A 306 15.12 -1.04 -0.46
C LEU A 306 14.89 -2.00 0.71
N LEU A 307 15.12 -3.31 0.53
CA LEU A 307 15.02 -4.30 1.61
C LEU A 307 16.00 -4.01 2.76
N ALA A 308 17.23 -3.60 2.44
CA ALA A 308 18.21 -3.21 3.45
C ALA A 308 17.77 -1.97 4.23
N ILE A 309 17.17 -0.98 3.56
CA ILE A 309 16.61 0.22 4.21
C ILE A 309 15.45 -0.17 5.13
N TYR A 310 14.55 -1.07 4.67
CA TYR A 310 13.44 -1.54 5.50
C TYR A 310 13.93 -2.26 6.76
N ALA A 311 14.89 -3.17 6.62
CA ALA A 311 15.48 -3.87 7.75
C ALA A 311 16.16 -2.91 8.75
N ALA A 312 16.90 -1.91 8.26
CA ALA A 312 17.50 -0.88 9.09
C ALA A 312 16.45 -0.01 9.80
N PHE A 313 15.40 0.39 9.08
CA PHE A 313 14.28 1.14 9.64
C PHE A 313 13.61 0.37 10.79
N CYS A 314 13.25 -0.89 10.56
CA CYS A 314 12.68 -1.74 11.60
C CYS A 314 13.64 -1.88 12.79
N ALA A 315 14.94 -2.16 12.57
CA ALA A 315 15.91 -2.29 13.64
C ALA A 315 16.00 -1.03 14.51
N ILE A 316 15.97 0.17 13.89
CA ILE A 316 15.99 1.44 14.62
C ILE A 316 14.69 1.62 15.43
N GLN A 317 13.52 1.35 14.84
CA GLN A 317 12.23 1.44 15.51
C GLN A 317 12.15 0.51 16.74
N PHE A 318 12.77 -0.67 16.69
CA PHE A 318 12.83 -1.60 17.83
C PHE A 318 13.73 -1.12 18.98
N THR A 319 14.63 -0.18 18.73
CA THR A 319 15.59 0.31 19.73
C THR A 319 15.19 1.62 20.39
N MET A 320 14.16 2.29 19.85
CA MET A 320 13.55 3.52 20.39
C MET A 320 12.43 3.22 21.37
#